data_e5d4e56f9247bcbe3318a3d12c5b99ae
#
_entry.id   e5d4e56f9247bcbe3318a3d12c5b99ae
#
_cell.length_a   1.000
_cell.length_b   1.000
_cell.length_c   1.000
_cell.angle_alpha   90.00
_cell.angle_beta   90.00
_cell.angle_gamma   90.00
#
_symmetry.space_group_name_H-M   'P 1'
#
loop_
_entity.id
_entity.type
_entity.pdbx_description
1 polymer ?
#
loop_
_entity_poly.entity_id
_entity_poly.type
_entity_poly.pdbx_seq_one_letter_code
_entity_poly.pdbx_strand_id
1 'polypeptide(L)'
;MKKLLFTLALTFLSIGFGNTQVKFRRDYNQICFYDSKTKTWSDWEHVEHTLVFNYNSNKDIAHITAKGITLTYRNVGNKEDGYANGNHYQIIDTIDDDGNFIQIQLFDDQTIGMKIIFGETMIQFSKK
;
A
#
# COMPACT_ATOMS: atom_id res chain seq x y z
N MET A 1 23.52 -20.55 -32.49
CA MET A 1 22.94 -20.29 -32.32
C MET A 1 22.77 -19.17 -32.08
N LYS A 2 22.82 -18.47 -32.02
CA LYS A 2 22.44 -17.55 -31.72
C LYS A 2 21.13 -17.46 -31.74
N LYS A 3 20.33 -17.93 -32.35
CA LYS A 3 19.06 -17.87 -32.21
C LYS A 3 18.55 -18.63 -31.15
N LEU A 4 19.07 -19.65 -30.83
CA LEU A 4 18.62 -20.44 -29.74
C LEU A 4 18.87 -19.74 -28.44
N LEU A 5 20.02 -19.15 -28.33
CA LEU A 5 20.34 -18.45 -27.13
C LEU A 5 19.42 -17.26 -26.94
N PHE A 6 19.10 -16.62 -28.02
CA PHE A 6 18.21 -15.50 -27.97
C PHE A 6 16.83 -15.94 -27.50
N THR A 7 16.36 -17.06 -27.98
CA THR A 7 15.07 -17.55 -27.58
C THR A 7 15.04 -17.86 -26.09
N LEU A 8 16.10 -18.44 -25.60
CA LEU A 8 16.17 -18.76 -24.19
C LEU A 8 16.14 -17.50 -23.34
N ALA A 9 16.87 -16.49 -23.74
CA ALA A 9 16.88 -15.26 -22.99
C ALA A 9 15.50 -14.61 -22.96
N LEU A 10 14.81 -14.70 -24.04
CA LEU A 10 13.48 -14.13 -24.11
C LEU A 10 12.53 -14.86 -23.17
N THR A 11 12.61 -16.15 -23.12
CA THR A 11 11.77 -16.94 -22.24
C THR A 11 12.04 -16.58 -20.79
N PHE A 12 13.29 -16.42 -20.45
CA PHE A 12 13.64 -16.08 -19.11
C PHE A 12 13.06 -14.72 -18.71
N LEU A 13 13.10 -13.76 -19.61
CA LEU A 13 12.54 -12.46 -19.31
C LEU A 13 11.04 -12.53 -19.08
N SER A 14 10.38 -13.36 -19.85
CA SER A 14 8.95 -13.52 -19.66
C SER A 14 8.62 -14.03 -18.28
N ILE A 15 9.38 -14.99 -17.80
CA ILE A 15 9.17 -15.55 -16.50
C ILE A 15 9.41 -14.48 -15.44
N GLY A 16 10.46 -13.69 -15.60
CA GLY A 16 10.74 -12.64 -14.65
C GLY A 16 9.60 -11.64 -14.55
N PHE A 17 9.04 -11.28 -15.68
CA PHE A 17 7.95 -10.33 -15.66
C PHE A 17 6.71 -10.92 -15.00
N GLY A 18 6.47 -12.20 -15.15
CA GLY A 18 5.29 -12.81 -14.56
C GLY A 18 5.30 -12.73 -13.05
N ASN A 19 6.45 -12.59 -12.43
CA ASN A 19 6.56 -12.56 -10.99
C ASN A 19 6.87 -11.20 -10.43
N THR A 20 7.02 -10.20 -11.27
CA THR A 20 7.42 -8.87 -10.85
C THR A 20 6.20 -8.00 -10.68
N GLN A 21 6.11 -7.32 -9.56
CA GLN A 21 5.07 -6.34 -9.36
C GLN A 21 5.62 -4.97 -9.63
N VAL A 22 4.82 -4.15 -10.26
CA VAL A 22 5.22 -2.81 -10.65
C VAL A 22 5.16 -1.90 -9.44
N LYS A 23 6.21 -1.12 -9.25
CA LYS A 23 6.22 -0.08 -8.23
C LYS A 23 5.21 0.98 -8.64
N PHE A 24 4.36 1.41 -7.74
CA PHE A 24 3.41 2.47 -8.03
C PHE A 24 3.25 3.39 -6.83
N ARG A 25 2.78 4.59 -7.10
CA ARG A 25 2.70 5.66 -6.12
C ARG A 25 1.26 6.11 -5.94
N ARG A 26 0.89 6.43 -4.70
CA ARG A 26 -0.39 7.03 -4.38
C ARG A 26 -0.14 8.31 -3.60
N ASP A 27 -0.73 9.40 -4.05
CA ASP A 27 -0.66 10.69 -3.37
C ASP A 27 -2.02 10.98 -2.79
N TYR A 28 -2.07 11.23 -1.48
CA TYR A 28 -3.31 11.56 -0.80
C TYR A 28 -3.17 12.97 -0.22
N ASN A 29 -4.26 13.72 -0.19
CA ASN A 29 -4.22 15.10 0.26
C ASN A 29 -5.12 15.37 1.46
N GLN A 30 -5.72 14.34 2.04
CA GLN A 30 -6.48 14.52 3.27
C GLN A 30 -6.41 13.27 4.13
N ILE A 31 -6.61 13.47 5.43
CA ILE A 31 -6.47 12.42 6.42
C ILE A 31 -7.56 12.59 7.47
N CYS A 32 -8.05 11.48 8.01
CA CYS A 32 -8.92 11.51 9.19
C CYS A 32 -8.61 10.33 10.08
N PHE A 33 -9.07 10.40 11.32
CA PHE A 33 -8.74 9.43 12.35
C PHE A 33 -9.99 8.83 12.96
N TYR A 34 -9.93 7.54 13.25
CA TYR A 34 -11.04 6.83 13.89
C TYR A 34 -10.84 6.80 15.40
N ASP A 35 -11.87 7.17 16.14
CA ASP A 35 -11.84 7.09 17.60
C ASP A 35 -12.62 5.83 18.00
N SER A 36 -11.93 4.84 18.55
CA SER A 36 -12.54 3.57 18.90
C SER A 36 -13.47 3.69 20.10
N LYS A 37 -13.31 4.71 20.93
CA LYS A 37 -14.16 4.88 22.10
C LYS A 37 -15.54 5.39 21.72
N THR A 38 -15.58 6.41 20.87
CA THR A 38 -16.85 6.97 20.41
C THR A 38 -17.34 6.28 19.14
N LYS A 39 -16.47 5.48 18.48
CA LYS A 39 -16.79 4.80 17.24
C LYS A 39 -17.16 5.77 16.13
N THR A 40 -16.45 6.87 16.08
CA THR A 40 -16.66 7.90 15.07
C THR A 40 -15.36 8.32 14.42
N TRP A 41 -15.47 8.85 13.21
CA TRP A 41 -14.32 9.39 12.48
C TRP A 41 -14.24 10.89 12.72
N SER A 42 -13.01 11.41 12.79
CA SER A 42 -12.78 12.84 12.86
C SER A 42 -13.12 13.49 11.52
N ASP A 43 -13.15 14.82 11.51
CA ASP A 43 -13.28 15.54 10.25
C ASP A 43 -12.00 15.34 9.43
N TRP A 44 -12.12 15.52 8.12
CA TRP A 44 -10.97 15.44 7.24
C TRP A 44 -10.07 16.67 7.44
N GLU A 45 -8.77 16.41 7.45
CA GLU A 45 -7.77 17.46 7.51
C GLU A 45 -6.97 17.43 6.22
N HIS A 46 -6.59 18.59 5.73
CA HIS A 46 -5.79 18.67 4.52
C HIS A 46 -4.32 18.46 4.89
N VAL A 47 -3.80 17.29 4.60
CA VAL A 47 -2.42 16.91 4.88
C VAL A 47 -1.96 16.00 3.75
N GLU A 48 -0.81 16.31 3.15
CA GLU A 48 -0.33 15.53 2.01
C GLU A 48 0.58 14.40 2.45
N HIS A 49 0.31 13.22 1.91
CA HIS A 49 1.11 12.03 2.15
C HIS A 49 1.31 11.30 0.83
N THR A 50 2.46 10.68 0.69
CA THR A 50 2.75 9.87 -0.49
C THR A 50 3.14 8.48 -0.04
N LEU A 51 2.56 7.47 -0.70
CA LEU A 51 2.93 6.09 -0.45
C LEU A 51 3.43 5.48 -1.76
N VAL A 52 4.54 4.75 -1.65
CA VAL A 52 5.11 4.03 -2.79
C VAL A 52 5.00 2.56 -2.48
N PHE A 53 4.21 1.85 -3.28
CA PHE A 53 3.97 0.43 -3.11
C PHE A 53 4.94 -0.37 -3.95
N ASN A 54 5.25 -1.58 -3.49
CA ASN A 54 6.22 -2.44 -4.15
C ASN A 54 7.55 -1.71 -4.31
N TYR A 55 7.94 -1.03 -3.22
CA TYR A 55 9.09 -0.15 -3.22
C TYR A 55 10.39 -0.87 -3.52
N ASN A 56 10.50 -2.13 -3.10
CA ASN A 56 11.69 -2.93 -3.33
C ASN A 56 11.29 -4.36 -3.70
N SER A 57 12.25 -5.24 -3.83
CA SER A 57 12.00 -6.63 -4.23
C SER A 57 11.14 -7.39 -3.23
N ASN A 58 11.08 -6.93 -1.98
CA ASN A 58 10.25 -7.56 -0.95
C ASN A 58 8.83 -6.99 -0.95
N LYS A 59 8.55 -6.05 -1.83
CA LYS A 59 7.24 -5.41 -1.95
C LYS A 59 6.88 -4.60 -0.70
N ASP A 60 7.88 -4.02 -0.07
CA ASP A 60 7.66 -3.13 1.07
C ASP A 60 7.02 -1.83 0.61
N ILE A 61 6.44 -1.10 1.55
CA ILE A 61 5.75 0.15 1.27
C ILE A 61 6.50 1.28 1.95
N ALA A 62 6.81 2.32 1.18
CA ALA A 62 7.44 3.52 1.73
C ALA A 62 6.36 4.59 1.87
N HIS A 63 6.28 5.20 3.05
CA HIS A 63 5.30 6.22 3.36
C HIS A 63 6.04 7.52 3.66
N ILE A 64 5.87 8.50 2.80
CA ILE A 64 6.48 9.80 2.98
C ILE A 64 5.44 10.73 3.58
N THR A 65 5.70 11.17 4.80
CA THR A 65 4.76 12.01 5.53
C THR A 65 4.84 13.46 5.07
N ALA A 66 3.88 14.28 5.51
CA ALA A 66 3.85 15.70 5.17
C ALA A 66 5.11 16.43 5.61
N LYS A 67 5.78 15.92 6.64
CA LYS A 67 7.01 16.53 7.12
C LYS A 67 8.25 16.02 6.40
N GLY A 68 8.08 15.17 5.39
CA GLY A 68 9.18 14.63 4.64
C GLY A 68 9.88 13.45 5.27
N ILE A 69 9.32 12.91 6.34
CA ILE A 69 9.87 11.73 7.00
C ILE A 69 9.38 10.49 6.25
N THR A 70 10.28 9.54 6.01
CA THR A 70 9.91 8.29 5.36
C THR A 70 9.76 7.19 6.39
N LEU A 71 8.59 6.57 6.40
CA LEU A 71 8.32 5.39 7.23
C LEU A 71 8.28 4.20 6.29
N THR A 72 8.67 3.03 6.80
CA THR A 72 8.66 1.82 5.99
C THR A 72 7.75 0.79 6.61
N TYR A 73 6.86 0.21 5.80
CA TYR A 73 6.03 -0.91 6.22
C TYR A 73 6.52 -2.14 5.48
N ARG A 74 7.08 -3.09 6.20
CA ARG A 74 7.67 -4.28 5.59
C ARG A 74 6.58 -5.31 5.32
N ASN A 75 6.54 -5.78 4.09
CA ASN A 75 5.57 -6.76 3.65
C ASN A 75 5.88 -8.11 4.31
N VAL A 76 4.87 -8.73 4.92
CA VAL A 76 5.06 -10.05 5.55
C VAL A 76 4.50 -11.17 4.67
N GLY A 77 4.11 -10.86 3.44
CA GLY A 77 3.75 -11.89 2.48
C GLY A 77 2.27 -12.19 2.34
N ASN A 78 1.41 -11.59 3.14
CA ASN A 78 -0.03 -11.83 3.06
C ASN A 78 -0.74 -10.69 2.37
N LYS A 79 -1.60 -11.04 1.41
CA LYS A 79 -2.38 -10.05 0.69
C LYS A 79 -3.73 -10.69 0.35
N GLU A 80 -4.81 -9.98 0.62
CA GLU A 80 -6.15 -10.46 0.33
C GLU A 80 -6.95 -9.40 -0.38
N ASP A 81 -7.84 -9.82 -1.25
CA ASP A 81 -8.75 -8.92 -1.94
C ASP A 81 -10.10 -8.94 -1.26
N GLY A 82 -10.81 -7.84 -1.30
CA GLY A 82 -12.14 -7.75 -0.74
C GLY A 82 -12.95 -6.66 -1.41
N TYR A 83 -14.20 -6.53 -1.00
CA TYR A 83 -15.09 -5.51 -1.51
C TYR A 83 -15.87 -4.91 -0.34
N ALA A 84 -16.02 -3.59 -0.35
CA ALA A 84 -16.84 -2.88 0.61
C ALA A 84 -17.75 -1.95 -0.17
N ASN A 85 -19.06 -2.14 -0.06
CA ASN A 85 -20.05 -1.37 -0.80
C ASN A 85 -19.76 -1.33 -2.31
N GLY A 86 -19.31 -2.48 -2.84
CA GLY A 86 -18.99 -2.60 -4.26
C GLY A 86 -17.63 -2.08 -4.66
N ASN A 87 -16.85 -1.56 -3.73
CA ASN A 87 -15.53 -1.03 -4.03
C ASN A 87 -14.44 -2.03 -3.67
N HIS A 88 -13.60 -2.33 -4.63
CA HIS A 88 -12.53 -3.30 -4.46
C HIS A 88 -11.39 -2.72 -3.62
N TYR A 89 -10.84 -3.54 -2.72
CA TYR A 89 -9.66 -3.18 -1.97
C TYR A 89 -8.75 -4.39 -1.78
N GLN A 90 -7.53 -4.12 -1.37
CA GLN A 90 -6.57 -5.14 -0.96
C GLN A 90 -6.21 -4.90 0.49
N ILE A 91 -6.09 -5.98 1.26
CA ILE A 91 -5.52 -5.91 2.60
C ILE A 91 -4.09 -6.42 2.49
N ILE A 92 -3.14 -5.60 2.93
CA ILE A 92 -1.73 -5.95 2.89
C ILE A 92 -1.24 -5.97 4.34
N ASP A 93 -0.69 -7.10 4.76
CA ASP A 93 -0.16 -7.24 6.10
C ASP A 93 1.29 -6.79 6.12
N THR A 94 1.64 -5.95 7.07
CA THR A 94 2.99 -5.39 7.18
C THR A 94 3.43 -5.30 8.62
N ILE A 95 4.73 -5.01 8.81
CA ILE A 95 5.31 -4.73 10.12
C ILE A 95 6.12 -3.45 9.97
N ASP A 96 5.92 -2.51 10.89
CA ASP A 96 6.68 -1.25 10.84
C ASP A 96 8.07 -1.41 11.48
N ASP A 97 8.82 -0.32 11.57
CA ASP A 97 10.19 -0.36 12.08
C ASP A 97 10.28 -0.69 13.56
N ASP A 98 9.19 -0.49 14.29
CA ASP A 98 9.15 -0.81 15.71
C ASP A 98 8.63 -2.21 15.98
N GLY A 99 8.36 -2.98 14.93
CA GLY A 99 7.86 -4.35 15.06
C GLY A 99 6.36 -4.45 15.22
N ASN A 100 5.63 -3.37 15.01
CA ASN A 100 4.17 -3.38 15.14
C ASN A 100 3.52 -3.93 13.88
N PHE A 101 2.48 -4.74 14.08
CA PHE A 101 1.71 -5.27 12.97
C PHE A 101 0.76 -4.19 12.46
N ILE A 102 0.88 -3.88 11.17
CA ILE A 102 0.09 -2.83 10.52
C ILE A 102 -0.61 -3.44 9.33
N GLN A 103 -1.92 -3.31 9.28
CA GLN A 103 -2.67 -3.73 8.09
C GLN A 103 -2.97 -2.50 7.26
N ILE A 104 -2.78 -2.63 5.96
CA ILE A 104 -3.07 -1.54 5.03
C ILE A 104 -4.21 -2.00 4.14
N GLN A 105 -5.31 -1.26 4.17
CA GLN A 105 -6.45 -1.52 3.31
C GLN A 105 -6.42 -0.49 2.19
N LEU A 106 -6.03 -0.94 1.01
CA LEU A 106 -5.85 -0.06 -0.13
C LEU A 106 -7.01 -0.22 -1.09
N PHE A 107 -7.79 0.84 -1.27
CA PHE A 107 -8.90 0.85 -2.21
C PHE A 107 -8.42 1.25 -3.60
N ASP A 108 -9.02 0.66 -4.63
CA ASP A 108 -8.73 1.07 -6.00
C ASP A 108 -9.17 2.50 -6.23
N ASP A 109 -10.29 2.89 -5.63
CA ASP A 109 -10.82 4.24 -5.75
C ASP A 109 -10.06 5.16 -4.80
N GLN A 110 -9.27 6.08 -5.35
CA GLN A 110 -8.44 6.96 -4.54
C GLN A 110 -9.25 7.98 -3.75
N THR A 111 -10.50 8.21 -4.09
CA THR A 111 -11.35 9.11 -3.29
C THR A 111 -11.79 8.43 -2.00
N ILE A 112 -11.82 7.10 -1.97
CA ILE A 112 -12.00 6.35 -0.73
C ILE A 112 -10.63 6.23 -0.07
N GLY A 113 -9.62 5.89 -0.86
CA GLY A 113 -8.25 5.99 -0.45
C GLY A 113 -7.69 4.74 0.19
N MET A 114 -7.17 4.90 1.40
CA MET A 114 -6.43 3.85 2.07
C MET A 114 -6.61 3.99 3.55
N LYS A 115 -6.70 2.85 4.25
CA LYS A 115 -6.71 2.86 5.72
C LYS A 115 -5.47 2.17 6.24
N ILE A 116 -4.88 2.76 7.28
CA ILE A 116 -3.82 2.13 8.04
C ILE A 116 -4.44 1.69 9.35
N ILE A 117 -4.37 0.40 9.64
CA ILE A 117 -5.02 -0.20 10.79
C ILE A 117 -3.97 -0.75 11.74
N PHE A 118 -3.95 -0.24 12.96
CA PHE A 118 -3.00 -0.65 13.97
C PHE A 118 -3.78 -0.86 15.27
N GLY A 119 -4.03 -2.13 15.62
CA GLY A 119 -4.87 -2.44 16.77
C GLY A 119 -6.27 -1.86 16.59
N GLU A 120 -6.69 -1.03 17.52
CA GLU A 120 -7.98 -0.37 17.42
C GLU A 120 -7.90 1.00 16.78
N THR A 121 -6.71 1.41 16.38
CA THR A 121 -6.49 2.69 15.76
C THR A 121 -6.60 2.55 14.24
N MET A 122 -7.33 3.46 13.61
CA MET A 122 -7.42 3.49 12.16
C MET A 122 -7.21 4.91 11.68
N ILE A 123 -6.45 5.03 10.59
CA ILE A 123 -6.21 6.30 9.93
C ILE A 123 -6.60 6.12 8.48
N GLN A 124 -7.38 7.04 7.95
CA GLN A 124 -7.77 6.97 6.55
C GLN A 124 -7.17 8.14 5.78
N PHE A 125 -6.61 7.81 4.62
CA PHE A 125 -6.08 8.79 3.69
C PHE A 125 -6.96 8.77 2.45
N SER A 126 -7.21 9.94 1.86
CA SER A 126 -7.93 9.96 0.60
C SER A 126 -7.44 11.10 -0.28
N LYS A 127 -7.84 11.05 -1.53
CA LYS A 127 -7.51 12.09 -2.50
C LYS A 127 -8.80 12.76 -2.90
N LYS A 128 -8.87 14.04 -2.63
CA LYS A 128 -10.06 14.80 -2.96
C LYS A 128 -9.86 15.61 -4.22
#